data_beb86b40e251a580848476d27ef07cc1
#
_entry.id   beb86b40e251a580848476d27ef07cc1
#
_cell.length_a   1.000
_cell.length_b   1.000
_cell.length_c   1.000
_cell.angle_alpha   90.00
_cell.angle_beta   90.00
_cell.angle_gamma   90.00
#
_symmetry.space_group_name_H-M   'P 1'
#
loop_
_entity.id
_entity.type
_entity.pdbx_description
1 polymer ?
#
loop_
_entity_poly.entity_id
_entity_poly.type
_entity_poly.pdbx_seq_one_letter_code
_entity_poly.pdbx_strand_id
1 'polypeptide(L)'
;MVELLRQADAFSEGFSHSSSAAGLGVESVSALRQLKTVYAMPVGKLFTLLTRLAANLTPTELLTWERFAADVRTGPNGQNALKKLLLKGGKREFYEQLFSRLEEEDPHAIYPTSSYRNSSGQVTYEGDGQRIEAVMSTSAMTEILITEDVLNFESDVLLKLYQPLGRCVSVVDANVEEHYGEEINAYFAYHGIKLTKLVYRAMEVDKGIRMVELLLGDFKNAGVSREEPVLVVGGGVLADTAGLACALYHRNTPYVMLATSIVAGIDAGPSPRTCCDGHGYKNLFGAYHAPVMTITDRTFFRSLRKGWMRHGVAEIIKMAVVKDLALFELLEETGFALVDTHFGADTNSADLKERGNRVLSAAMRSYVEAEYGNLYETHQCRPHAYGHTWSPGFEIPSGMLHGHAVGCGMGFGAYLSYLQGWITAEERDRIMRLISNFELSLWHPVLEESDLIFEAQERVTQKRGGNLAAPLPKGGIGTCGYLNELTREDLASALADYQQLCELFPRQGLGVEAHCHEVGLENPSVTGHFEPIKKPAIATVS
;
A
#
# COMPACT_ATOMS: atom_id res chain seq x y z
N MET A 1 27.62 6.96 5.57
CA MET A 1 28.15 7.66 4.39
C MET A 1 29.65 7.60 4.26
N VAL A 2 30.43 8.08 5.24
CA VAL A 2 31.88 8.03 5.21
C VAL A 2 32.39 6.58 5.06
N GLU A 3 31.75 5.63 5.74
CA GLU A 3 32.08 4.20 5.65
C GLU A 3 31.74 3.59 4.29
N LEU A 4 30.57 3.91 3.75
CA LEU A 4 30.18 3.53 2.39
C LEU A 4 31.11 4.08 1.31
N LEU A 5 31.60 5.31 1.48
CA LEU A 5 32.58 5.92 0.58
C LEU A 5 33.95 5.27 0.72
N ARG A 6 34.38 4.91 1.95
CA ARG A 6 35.63 4.14 2.18
C ARG A 6 35.54 2.75 1.57
N GLN A 7 34.40 2.06 1.72
CA GLN A 7 34.20 0.74 1.12
C GLN A 7 34.14 0.82 -0.40
N ALA A 8 33.54 1.87 -0.95
CA ALA A 8 33.54 2.14 -2.39
C ALA A 8 34.96 2.46 -2.91
N ASP A 9 35.77 3.18 -2.15
CA ASP A 9 37.15 3.47 -2.50
C ASP A 9 38.04 2.21 -2.40
N ALA A 10 37.91 1.42 -1.34
CA ALA A 10 38.58 0.14 -1.17
C ALA A 10 38.17 -0.87 -2.26
N PHE A 11 36.88 -0.90 -2.63
CA PHE A 11 36.39 -1.68 -3.74
C PHE A 11 37.03 -1.26 -5.06
N SER A 12 37.14 0.05 -5.30
CA SER A 12 37.73 0.59 -6.52
C SER A 12 39.24 0.30 -6.62
N GLU A 13 39.97 0.32 -5.50
CA GLU A 13 41.40 -0.02 -5.42
C GLU A 13 41.65 -1.52 -5.59
N GLY A 14 40.79 -2.38 -5.01
CA GLY A 14 40.85 -3.84 -5.16
C GLY A 14 40.70 -4.30 -6.61
N PHE A 15 39.84 -3.63 -7.36
CA PHE A 15 39.61 -3.95 -8.79
C PHE A 15 40.73 -3.47 -9.71
N SER A 16 41.44 -2.42 -9.35
CA SER A 16 42.53 -1.90 -10.18
C SER A 16 43.75 -2.82 -10.21
N HIS A 17 43.86 -3.78 -9.29
CA HIS A 17 45.03 -4.66 -9.14
C HIS A 17 44.76 -6.12 -9.55
N SER A 18 43.55 -6.50 -9.88
CA SER A 18 43.20 -7.87 -10.26
C SER A 18 43.10 -8.02 -11.77
N SER A 19 43.89 -8.89 -12.35
CA SER A 19 43.85 -9.21 -13.79
C SER A 19 42.59 -9.97 -14.21
N SER A 20 41.90 -10.61 -13.25
CA SER A 20 40.67 -11.34 -13.50
C SER A 20 39.42 -10.44 -13.40
N ALA A 21 39.56 -9.32 -12.70
CA ALA A 21 38.54 -8.30 -12.58
C ALA A 21 38.70 -7.18 -13.61
N ALA A 22 39.54 -7.36 -14.60
CA ALA A 22 39.78 -6.38 -15.67
C ALA A 22 38.50 -5.89 -16.33
N GLY A 23 37.43 -6.63 -16.07
CA GLY A 23 36.11 -6.28 -16.44
C GLY A 23 35.44 -5.20 -15.62
N LEU A 24 35.78 -4.96 -14.39
CA LEU A 24 34.97 -4.17 -13.47
C LEU A 24 35.70 -3.02 -12.77
N GLY A 25 36.85 -2.66 -13.24
CA GLY A 25 37.64 -1.56 -12.67
C GLY A 25 36.86 -0.24 -12.67
N VAL A 26 37.30 0.69 -11.84
CA VAL A 26 36.82 2.07 -11.75
C VAL A 26 36.69 2.73 -13.12
N GLU A 27 37.52 2.29 -14.02
CA GLU A 27 37.57 2.68 -15.41
C GLU A 27 36.28 2.33 -16.16
N SER A 28 35.72 1.15 -15.89
CA SER A 28 34.48 0.65 -16.46
C SER A 28 33.30 1.46 -16.04
N VAL A 29 33.34 1.94 -14.84
CA VAL A 29 32.29 2.73 -14.26
C VAL A 29 32.21 4.14 -14.88
N SER A 30 33.30 4.69 -15.45
CA SER A 30 33.26 6.04 -16.01
C SER A 30 32.65 6.13 -17.41
N ALA A 31 32.73 5.07 -18.21
CA ALA A 31 32.06 5.06 -19.51
C ALA A 31 30.51 4.80 -19.37
N LEU A 32 30.07 4.07 -18.34
CA LEU A 32 28.63 4.05 -17.95
C LEU A 32 28.10 5.45 -17.68
N ARG A 33 28.96 6.38 -17.25
CA ARG A 33 28.60 7.80 -17.08
C ARG A 33 28.27 8.53 -18.36
N GLN A 34 28.91 8.19 -19.46
CA GLN A 34 28.66 8.82 -20.75
C GLN A 34 27.33 8.37 -21.36
N LEU A 35 26.78 7.28 -20.88
CA LEU A 35 25.45 6.83 -21.26
C LEU A 35 24.43 7.45 -20.32
N LYS A 36 23.76 8.48 -20.78
CA LYS A 36 22.69 9.19 -20.02
C LYS A 36 21.71 8.24 -19.34
N THR A 37 21.53 7.05 -19.90
CA THR A 37 20.69 5.97 -19.37
C THR A 37 21.14 5.43 -18.02
N VAL A 38 22.43 5.44 -17.68
CA VAL A 38 22.92 4.96 -16.38
C VAL A 38 22.56 5.91 -15.24
N TYR A 39 22.46 7.20 -15.51
CA TYR A 39 22.00 8.17 -14.52
C TYR A 39 20.53 8.02 -14.17
N ALA A 40 19.75 7.55 -15.13
CA ALA A 40 18.35 7.22 -14.94
C ALA A 40 18.17 5.76 -14.48
N MET A 41 19.26 4.96 -14.44
CA MET A 41 19.16 3.56 -14.04
C MET A 41 18.89 3.47 -12.53
N PRO A 42 17.74 2.93 -12.14
CA PRO A 42 17.41 2.74 -10.74
C PRO A 42 18.38 1.76 -10.06
N VAL A 43 18.61 1.98 -8.76
CA VAL A 43 19.58 1.24 -7.96
C VAL A 43 19.45 -0.28 -8.09
N GLY A 44 18.24 -0.81 -8.11
CA GLY A 44 17.99 -2.25 -8.21
C GLY A 44 18.51 -2.88 -9.51
N LYS A 45 18.38 -2.19 -10.66
CA LYS A 45 18.88 -2.71 -11.94
C LYS A 45 20.37 -2.51 -12.10
N LEU A 46 20.88 -1.38 -11.66
CA LEU A 46 22.32 -1.17 -11.61
C LEU A 46 22.98 -2.21 -10.69
N PHE A 47 22.34 -2.54 -9.58
CA PHE A 47 22.75 -3.61 -8.68
C PHE A 47 22.73 -4.98 -9.36
N THR A 48 21.66 -5.34 -10.06
CA THR A 48 21.55 -6.60 -10.82
C THR A 48 22.64 -6.69 -11.90
N LEU A 49 22.87 -5.61 -12.61
CA LEU A 49 23.94 -5.48 -13.60
C LEU A 49 25.30 -5.77 -12.97
N LEU A 50 25.62 -5.07 -11.91
CA LEU A 50 26.90 -5.19 -11.21
C LEU A 50 27.07 -6.56 -10.54
N THR A 51 25.98 -7.18 -10.04
CA THR A 51 25.99 -8.52 -9.44
C THR A 51 26.30 -9.61 -10.48
N ARG A 52 25.78 -9.49 -11.70
CA ARG A 52 26.13 -10.39 -12.81
C ARG A 52 27.59 -10.29 -13.20
N LEU A 53 28.13 -9.08 -13.17
CA LEU A 53 29.54 -8.84 -13.42
C LEU A 53 30.44 -9.39 -12.32
N ALA A 54 29.95 -9.40 -11.08
CA ALA A 54 30.62 -10.00 -9.94
C ALA A 54 30.78 -11.53 -10.03
N ALA A 55 30.07 -12.21 -10.92
CA ALA A 55 30.17 -13.66 -11.10
C ALA A 55 31.58 -14.14 -11.53
N ASN A 56 32.42 -13.23 -12.02
CA ASN A 56 33.81 -13.51 -12.41
C ASN A 56 34.84 -13.08 -11.35
N LEU A 57 34.40 -12.66 -10.17
CA LEU A 57 35.28 -12.20 -9.10
C LEU A 57 35.88 -13.35 -8.32
N THR A 58 37.08 -13.13 -7.79
CA THR A 58 37.69 -14.03 -6.81
C THR A 58 36.86 -14.04 -5.51
N PRO A 59 36.97 -15.09 -4.66
CA PRO A 59 36.23 -15.15 -3.40
C PRO A 59 36.39 -13.93 -2.49
N THR A 60 37.59 -13.33 -2.47
CA THR A 60 37.88 -12.13 -1.67
C THR A 60 37.19 -10.88 -2.26
N GLU A 61 37.26 -10.72 -3.55
CA GLU A 61 36.58 -9.64 -4.28
C GLU A 61 35.04 -9.78 -4.18
N LEU A 62 34.53 -11.02 -4.27
CA LEU A 62 33.12 -11.30 -4.10
C LEU A 62 32.63 -10.90 -2.70
N LEU A 63 33.39 -11.23 -1.65
CA LEU A 63 33.02 -10.83 -0.28
C LEU A 63 32.99 -9.30 -0.12
N THR A 64 33.93 -8.60 -0.73
CA THR A 64 33.94 -7.13 -0.74
C THR A 64 32.76 -6.57 -1.51
N TRP A 65 32.46 -7.18 -2.64
CA TRP A 65 31.29 -6.86 -3.45
C TRP A 65 29.98 -7.09 -2.69
N GLU A 66 29.80 -8.22 -2.02
CA GLU A 66 28.61 -8.54 -1.24
C GLU A 66 28.37 -7.53 -0.11
N ARG A 67 29.45 -7.11 0.58
CA ARG A 67 29.36 -6.05 1.60
C ARG A 67 28.93 -4.72 1.00
N PHE A 68 29.58 -4.30 -0.06
CA PHE A 68 29.24 -3.08 -0.78
C PHE A 68 27.79 -3.13 -1.29
N ALA A 69 27.38 -4.26 -1.81
CA ALA A 69 26.05 -4.51 -2.31
C ALA A 69 24.97 -4.44 -1.20
N ALA A 70 25.28 -4.98 -0.03
CA ALA A 70 24.39 -4.87 1.14
C ALA A 70 24.25 -3.40 1.58
N ASP A 71 25.34 -2.65 1.63
CA ASP A 71 25.35 -1.25 2.00
C ASP A 71 24.62 -0.36 0.99
N VAL A 72 24.74 -0.66 -0.31
CA VAL A 72 23.99 0.03 -1.38
C VAL A 72 22.48 -0.22 -1.25
N ARG A 73 22.07 -1.43 -0.85
CA ARG A 73 20.66 -1.77 -0.65
C ARG A 73 20.06 -1.10 0.58
N THR A 74 20.79 -1.09 1.68
CA THR A 74 20.28 -0.69 2.99
C THR A 74 20.64 0.73 3.40
N GLY A 75 21.67 1.30 2.78
CA GLY A 75 22.19 2.61 3.14
C GLY A 75 21.41 3.77 2.52
N PRO A 76 21.12 4.80 3.33
CA PRO A 76 20.40 5.99 2.89
C PRO A 76 21.05 6.73 1.70
N ASN A 77 22.34 6.54 1.50
CA ASN A 77 23.11 7.18 0.44
C ASN A 77 23.73 6.19 -0.56
N GLY A 78 23.26 4.94 -0.57
CA GLY A 78 23.79 3.90 -1.43
C GLY A 78 23.76 4.28 -2.91
N GLN A 79 22.70 4.93 -3.37
CA GLN A 79 22.60 5.43 -4.73
C GLN A 79 23.64 6.51 -5.05
N ASN A 80 23.89 7.43 -4.11
CA ASN A 80 24.90 8.48 -4.28
C ASN A 80 26.32 7.93 -4.18
N ALA A 81 26.56 6.95 -3.31
CA ALA A 81 27.84 6.25 -3.23
C ALA A 81 28.11 5.48 -4.52
N LEU A 82 27.12 4.77 -5.05
CA LEU A 82 27.22 4.06 -6.32
C LEU A 82 27.44 5.03 -7.49
N LYS A 83 26.69 6.14 -7.56
CA LYS A 83 26.90 7.19 -8.56
C LYS A 83 28.29 7.81 -8.46
N LYS A 84 28.82 8.03 -7.25
CA LYS A 84 30.19 8.54 -7.05
C LYS A 84 31.25 7.53 -7.47
N LEU A 85 31.05 6.25 -7.18
CA LEU A 85 31.91 5.18 -7.66
C LEU A 85 31.94 5.19 -9.20
N LEU A 86 30.76 5.29 -9.81
CA LEU A 86 30.56 5.43 -11.24
C LEU A 86 31.20 6.71 -11.83
N LEU A 87 31.53 7.70 -11.02
CA LEU A 87 32.09 8.99 -11.44
C LEU A 87 33.64 9.05 -11.35
N LYS A 88 34.29 8.06 -10.71
CA LYS A 88 35.74 8.03 -10.51
C LYS A 88 36.48 7.37 -11.67
N GLY A 89 36.40 7.92 -12.83
CA GLY A 89 37.29 7.68 -13.96
C GLY A 89 37.66 6.25 -14.37
N GLY A 90 37.56 5.91 -15.60
CA GLY A 90 37.99 4.64 -16.16
C GLY A 90 38.05 4.63 -17.67
N LYS A 91 38.52 3.55 -18.26
CA LYS A 91 38.75 3.48 -19.70
C LYS A 91 37.49 3.09 -20.46
N ARG A 92 37.21 3.83 -21.51
CA ARG A 92 36.06 3.67 -22.37
C ARG A 92 35.94 2.26 -22.97
N GLU A 93 37.06 1.67 -23.39
CA GLU A 93 37.09 0.36 -24.03
C GLU A 93 36.55 -0.77 -23.16
N PHE A 94 36.73 -0.69 -21.87
CA PHE A 94 36.23 -1.69 -20.95
C PHE A 94 34.73 -1.68 -20.84
N TYR A 95 34.12 -0.52 -20.90
CA TYR A 95 32.65 -0.40 -20.88
C TYR A 95 32.01 -0.87 -22.14
N GLU A 96 32.60 -0.57 -23.28
CA GLU A 96 32.11 -1.03 -24.55
C GLU A 96 32.09 -2.57 -24.60
N GLN A 97 33.13 -3.23 -24.08
CA GLN A 97 33.15 -4.67 -23.93
C GLN A 97 32.14 -5.18 -22.90
N LEU A 98 31.99 -4.48 -21.80
CA LEU A 98 31.02 -4.84 -20.79
C LEU A 98 29.59 -4.74 -21.29
N PHE A 99 29.27 -3.67 -21.98
CA PHE A 99 27.95 -3.46 -22.56
C PHE A 99 27.65 -4.47 -23.63
N SER A 100 28.60 -4.80 -24.50
CA SER A 100 28.41 -5.85 -25.51
C SER A 100 28.09 -7.19 -24.88
N ARG A 101 28.81 -7.59 -23.81
CA ARG A 101 28.52 -8.84 -23.10
C ARG A 101 27.15 -8.82 -22.41
N LEU A 102 26.74 -7.69 -21.84
CA LEU A 102 25.45 -7.57 -21.18
C LEU A 102 24.29 -7.54 -22.17
N GLU A 103 24.52 -6.94 -23.35
CA GLU A 103 23.56 -6.92 -24.42
C GLU A 103 23.31 -8.32 -24.99
N GLU A 104 24.35 -9.15 -25.04
CA GLU A 104 24.25 -10.57 -25.41
C GLU A 104 23.54 -11.41 -24.35
N GLU A 105 23.81 -11.18 -23.05
CA GLU A 105 23.25 -11.98 -21.96
C GLU A 105 21.84 -11.49 -21.55
N ASP A 106 21.61 -10.19 -21.51
CA ASP A 106 20.33 -9.59 -21.13
C ASP A 106 20.22 -8.15 -21.68
N PRO A 107 19.74 -7.97 -22.89
CA PRO A 107 19.58 -6.64 -23.49
C PRO A 107 18.66 -5.72 -22.67
N HIS A 108 17.76 -6.28 -21.86
CA HIS A 108 16.88 -5.50 -20.96
C HIS A 108 17.63 -4.88 -19.77
N ALA A 109 18.80 -5.37 -19.39
CA ALA A 109 19.58 -4.78 -18.32
C ALA A 109 20.19 -3.43 -18.70
N ILE A 110 20.42 -3.18 -19.99
CA ILE A 110 21.03 -1.95 -20.51
C ILE A 110 20.00 -0.84 -20.72
N TYR A 111 18.80 -1.20 -21.12
CA TYR A 111 17.70 -0.27 -21.38
C TYR A 111 16.53 -0.49 -20.43
N PRO A 112 16.73 -0.31 -19.13
CA PRO A 112 15.68 -0.55 -18.16
C PRO A 112 14.56 0.50 -18.31
N THR A 113 13.34 0.02 -18.44
CA THR A 113 12.14 0.86 -18.40
C THR A 113 11.40 0.75 -17.07
N SER A 114 11.80 -0.15 -16.20
CA SER A 114 11.33 -0.24 -14.82
C SER A 114 12.35 -0.94 -13.92
N SER A 115 12.61 -0.34 -12.77
CA SER A 115 13.48 -0.88 -11.73
C SER A 115 12.75 -1.72 -10.70
N TYR A 116 11.44 -1.54 -10.65
CA TYR A 116 10.60 -2.13 -9.62
C TYR A 116 9.98 -3.45 -10.05
N ARG A 117 10.21 -3.87 -11.29
CA ARG A 117 9.63 -5.08 -11.87
C ARG A 117 10.65 -5.84 -12.69
N ASN A 118 10.66 -7.15 -12.52
CA ASN A 118 11.32 -8.08 -13.40
C ASN A 118 10.28 -8.96 -14.08
N SER A 119 10.50 -9.26 -15.34
CA SER A 119 9.67 -10.19 -16.08
C SER A 119 10.52 -11.26 -16.74
N SER A 120 9.97 -12.46 -16.82
CA SER A 120 10.52 -13.57 -17.59
C SER A 120 9.42 -14.21 -18.40
N GLY A 121 9.77 -14.86 -19.50
CA GLY A 121 8.82 -15.54 -20.34
C GLY A 121 9.43 -16.76 -21.02
N GLN A 122 8.58 -17.74 -21.31
CA GLN A 122 8.91 -18.90 -22.13
C GLN A 122 7.87 -19.01 -23.23
N VAL A 123 8.33 -19.30 -24.43
CA VAL A 123 7.47 -19.51 -25.59
C VAL A 123 7.75 -20.89 -26.18
N THR A 124 6.72 -21.67 -26.40
CA THR A 124 6.79 -22.98 -27.01
C THR A 124 5.96 -23.02 -28.27
N TYR A 125 6.36 -23.85 -29.22
CA TYR A 125 5.70 -24.04 -30.51
C TYR A 125 5.27 -25.49 -30.63
N GLU A 126 4.05 -25.75 -31.07
CA GLU A 126 3.56 -27.09 -31.39
C GLU A 126 3.40 -27.30 -32.89
N GLY A 127 3.79 -28.48 -33.36
CA GLY A 127 3.57 -28.93 -34.74
C GLY A 127 4.25 -28.04 -35.78
N ASP A 128 3.45 -27.50 -36.69
CA ASP A 128 3.89 -26.63 -37.80
C ASP A 128 4.05 -25.14 -37.40
N GLY A 129 4.00 -24.83 -36.09
CA GLY A 129 4.09 -23.49 -35.59
C GLY A 129 2.79 -22.67 -35.62
N GLN A 130 1.67 -23.32 -35.97
CA GLN A 130 0.37 -22.62 -35.93
C GLN A 130 -0.14 -22.36 -34.52
N ARG A 131 0.33 -23.14 -33.54
CA ARG A 131 0.01 -22.95 -32.13
C ARG A 131 1.26 -22.52 -31.37
N ILE A 132 1.15 -21.35 -30.70
CA ILE A 132 2.20 -20.79 -29.86
C ILE A 132 1.65 -20.71 -28.43
N GLU A 133 2.35 -21.32 -27.49
CA GLU A 133 2.05 -21.23 -26.08
C GLU A 133 3.13 -20.37 -25.41
N ALA A 134 2.69 -19.44 -24.57
CA ALA A 134 3.60 -18.54 -23.87
C ALA A 134 3.24 -18.44 -22.38
N VAL A 135 4.24 -18.53 -21.53
CA VAL A 135 4.14 -18.28 -20.11
C VAL A 135 4.93 -17.02 -19.79
N MET A 136 4.30 -16.07 -19.11
CA MET A 136 4.93 -14.85 -18.63
C MET A 136 4.91 -14.81 -17.10
N SER A 137 6.03 -14.46 -16.50
CA SER A 137 6.10 -14.20 -15.06
C SER A 137 6.61 -12.79 -14.84
N THR A 138 6.01 -12.08 -13.87
CA THR A 138 6.45 -10.77 -13.46
C THR A 138 6.54 -10.72 -11.95
N SER A 139 7.60 -10.12 -11.42
CA SER A 139 7.74 -9.81 -10.00
C SER A 139 7.72 -8.29 -9.80
N ALA A 140 7.00 -7.85 -8.77
CA ALA A 140 7.00 -6.47 -8.32
C ALA A 140 7.61 -6.41 -6.92
N MET A 141 8.43 -5.39 -6.66
CA MET A 141 8.97 -5.12 -5.34
C MET A 141 8.30 -3.86 -4.78
N THR A 142 7.92 -3.91 -3.52
CA THR A 142 7.43 -2.75 -2.77
C THR A 142 8.16 -2.68 -1.43
N GLU A 143 8.29 -1.48 -0.90
CA GLU A 143 8.82 -1.23 0.45
C GLU A 143 7.72 -0.60 1.29
N ILE A 144 7.59 -1.03 2.55
CA ILE A 144 6.61 -0.48 3.48
C ILE A 144 7.37 0.08 4.68
N LEU A 145 7.17 1.35 4.96
CA LEU A 145 7.86 2.08 6.01
C LEU A 145 6.86 2.72 6.97
N ILE A 146 7.06 2.51 8.27
CA ILE A 146 6.38 3.26 9.33
C ILE A 146 7.39 4.26 9.88
N THR A 147 7.01 5.52 9.94
CA THR A 147 7.90 6.61 10.36
C THR A 147 7.15 7.71 11.11
N GLU A 148 7.90 8.70 11.57
CA GLU A 148 7.41 9.98 12.09
C GLU A 148 8.19 11.11 11.42
N ASP A 149 7.54 12.26 11.25
CA ASP A 149 8.14 13.50 10.76
C ASP A 149 8.88 13.36 9.43
N VAL A 150 8.28 12.66 8.45
CA VAL A 150 8.87 12.45 7.11
C VAL A 150 9.16 13.77 6.38
N LEU A 151 8.45 14.85 6.74
CA LEU A 151 8.65 16.19 6.19
C LEU A 151 9.69 17.02 6.98
N ASN A 152 10.32 16.45 8.02
CA ASN A 152 11.46 17.09 8.67
C ASN A 152 12.62 17.22 7.70
N PHE A 153 13.31 18.35 7.68
CA PHE A 153 14.41 18.63 6.74
C PHE A 153 15.59 17.65 6.87
N GLU A 154 15.74 16.99 8.01
CA GLU A 154 16.75 15.96 8.23
C GLU A 154 16.30 14.57 7.72
N SER A 155 15.01 14.40 7.42
CA SER A 155 14.48 13.15 6.87
C SER A 155 14.95 12.95 5.43
N ASP A 156 15.53 11.82 5.16
CA ASP A 156 16.04 11.48 3.83
C ASP A 156 15.13 10.52 3.03
N VAL A 157 13.98 10.17 3.58
CA VAL A 157 13.06 9.20 2.98
C VAL A 157 12.59 9.65 1.61
N LEU A 158 11.96 10.81 1.51
CA LEU A 158 11.53 11.38 0.23
C LEU A 158 12.71 11.93 -0.58
N LEU A 159 13.72 12.46 0.10
CA LEU A 159 14.95 12.95 -0.52
C LEU A 159 15.61 11.88 -1.39
N LYS A 160 15.76 10.64 -0.89
CA LYS A 160 16.36 9.53 -1.63
C LYS A 160 15.59 9.20 -2.93
N LEU A 161 14.29 9.34 -2.91
CA LEU A 161 13.43 9.04 -4.05
C LEU A 161 13.50 10.13 -5.14
N TYR A 162 13.46 11.40 -4.74
CA TYR A 162 13.22 12.52 -5.67
C TYR A 162 14.45 13.37 -5.97
N GLN A 163 15.47 13.39 -5.11
CA GLN A 163 16.70 14.13 -5.41
C GLN A 163 17.40 13.67 -6.69
N PRO A 164 17.45 12.35 -7.01
CA PRO A 164 18.04 11.90 -8.27
C PRO A 164 17.30 12.40 -9.52
N LEU A 165 16.02 12.69 -9.38
CA LEU A 165 15.15 13.20 -10.45
C LEU A 165 15.20 14.72 -10.54
N GLY A 166 15.57 15.41 -9.45
CA GLY A 166 15.54 16.87 -9.32
C GLY A 166 14.12 17.44 -9.30
N ARG A 167 13.10 16.58 -9.32
CA ARG A 167 11.68 16.99 -9.32
C ARG A 167 10.80 15.91 -8.68
N CYS A 168 9.61 16.36 -8.24
CA CYS A 168 8.54 15.49 -7.76
C CYS A 168 7.20 15.99 -8.33
N VAL A 169 6.41 15.09 -8.90
CA VAL A 169 4.98 15.33 -9.17
C VAL A 169 4.18 14.64 -8.08
N SER A 170 3.35 15.41 -7.37
CA SER A 170 2.59 14.91 -6.23
C SER A 170 1.10 15.12 -6.43
N VAL A 171 0.30 14.08 -6.14
CA VAL A 171 -1.16 14.17 -6.00
C VAL A 171 -1.46 14.26 -4.52
N VAL A 172 -2.13 15.33 -4.10
CA VAL A 172 -2.35 15.65 -2.68
C VAL A 172 -3.83 15.79 -2.41
N ASP A 173 -4.32 15.16 -1.33
CA ASP A 173 -5.67 15.37 -0.82
C ASP A 173 -5.86 16.83 -0.37
N ALA A 174 -7.00 17.43 -0.69
CA ALA A 174 -7.28 18.82 -0.36
C ALA A 174 -7.26 19.11 1.14
N ASN A 175 -7.65 18.14 1.98
CA ASN A 175 -7.55 18.29 3.44
C ASN A 175 -6.08 18.22 3.90
N VAL A 176 -5.28 17.36 3.27
CA VAL A 176 -3.83 17.31 3.55
C VAL A 176 -3.14 18.59 3.11
N GLU A 177 -3.51 19.14 1.95
CA GLU A 177 -3.00 20.43 1.48
C GLU A 177 -3.32 21.57 2.45
N GLU A 178 -4.52 21.57 3.03
CA GLU A 178 -4.92 22.56 4.02
C GLU A 178 -4.07 22.52 5.30
N HIS A 179 -3.74 21.30 5.77
CA HIS A 179 -3.03 21.11 7.03
C HIS A 179 -1.50 21.08 6.89
N TYR A 180 -0.98 20.54 5.79
CA TYR A 180 0.45 20.23 5.62
C TYR A 180 1.04 20.73 4.29
N GLY A 181 0.27 21.48 3.51
CA GLY A 181 0.71 21.95 2.19
C GLY A 181 1.94 22.85 2.23
N GLU A 182 2.08 23.67 3.29
CA GLU A 182 3.25 24.53 3.49
C GLU A 182 4.49 23.71 3.87
N GLU A 183 4.35 22.71 4.76
CA GLU A 183 5.44 21.82 5.16
C GLU A 183 5.93 20.98 3.97
N ILE A 184 5.00 20.47 3.16
CA ILE A 184 5.35 19.74 1.93
C ILE A 184 6.16 20.65 0.99
N ASN A 185 5.72 21.89 0.76
CA ASN A 185 6.45 22.84 -0.07
C ASN A 185 7.84 23.16 0.50
N ALA A 186 7.91 23.43 1.80
CA ALA A 186 9.15 23.78 2.48
C ALA A 186 10.18 22.64 2.42
N TYR A 187 9.75 21.37 2.62
CA TYR A 187 10.61 20.21 2.53
C TYR A 187 11.27 20.09 1.15
N PHE A 188 10.49 20.11 0.08
CA PHE A 188 11.03 19.97 -1.28
C PHE A 188 11.87 21.17 -1.70
N ALA A 189 11.49 22.39 -1.31
CA ALA A 189 12.27 23.60 -1.57
C ALA A 189 13.63 23.57 -0.84
N TYR A 190 13.65 23.15 0.44
CA TYR A 190 14.88 23.02 1.22
C TYR A 190 15.90 22.07 0.55
N HIS A 191 15.41 20.98 -0.03
CA HIS A 191 16.24 20.00 -0.73
C HIS A 191 16.52 20.33 -2.19
N GLY A 192 16.05 21.47 -2.70
CA GLY A 192 16.26 21.90 -4.09
C GLY A 192 15.56 20.99 -5.11
N ILE A 193 14.44 20.34 -4.73
CA ILE A 193 13.65 19.48 -5.59
C ILE A 193 12.44 20.26 -6.08
N LYS A 194 12.28 20.37 -7.40
CA LYS A 194 11.14 21.05 -8.00
C LYS A 194 9.85 20.25 -7.74
N LEU A 195 8.92 20.80 -6.98
CA LEU A 195 7.63 20.19 -6.67
C LEU A 195 6.54 20.69 -7.63
N THR A 196 5.75 19.78 -8.17
CA THR A 196 4.48 20.07 -8.88
C THR A 196 3.36 19.36 -8.13
N LYS A 197 2.47 20.13 -7.46
CA LYS A 197 1.34 19.57 -6.71
C LYS A 197 0.06 19.59 -7.56
N LEU A 198 -0.66 18.47 -7.53
CA LEU A 198 -1.98 18.26 -8.11
C LEU A 198 -2.94 18.02 -6.94
N VAL A 199 -3.72 19.02 -6.57
CA VAL A 199 -4.57 18.96 -5.38
C VAL A 199 -5.99 18.56 -5.76
N TYR A 200 -6.51 17.50 -5.12
CA TYR A 200 -7.84 16.96 -5.36
C TYR A 200 -8.62 16.79 -4.06
N ARG A 201 -9.92 17.07 -4.11
CA ARG A 201 -10.81 16.58 -3.08
C ARG A 201 -10.95 15.06 -3.28
N ALA A 202 -10.83 14.28 -2.21
CA ALA A 202 -10.84 12.82 -2.26
C ALA A 202 -11.80 12.23 -1.21
N MET A 203 -13.08 12.55 -1.35
CA MET A 203 -14.18 11.93 -0.60
C MET A 203 -14.69 10.69 -1.35
N GLU A 204 -15.42 9.80 -0.67
CA GLU A 204 -16.00 8.60 -1.30
C GLU A 204 -16.88 8.96 -2.51
N VAL A 205 -17.61 10.08 -2.47
CA VAL A 205 -18.42 10.59 -3.58
C VAL A 205 -17.60 10.98 -4.82
N ASP A 206 -16.29 11.21 -4.66
CA ASP A 206 -15.38 11.56 -5.75
C ASP A 206 -14.70 10.32 -6.37
N LYS A 207 -14.85 9.13 -5.77
CA LYS A 207 -14.17 7.88 -6.14
C LYS A 207 -14.68 7.27 -7.44
N GLY A 208 -14.69 8.04 -8.53
CA GLY A 208 -15.21 7.61 -9.83
C GLY A 208 -14.16 7.67 -10.94
N ILE A 209 -14.50 7.05 -12.09
CA ILE A 209 -13.62 7.00 -13.27
C ILE A 209 -13.26 8.42 -13.78
N ARG A 210 -14.12 9.42 -13.53
CA ARG A 210 -13.88 10.80 -13.92
C ARG A 210 -12.67 11.41 -13.20
N MET A 211 -12.50 11.10 -11.91
CA MET A 211 -11.30 11.51 -11.16
C MET A 211 -10.04 10.91 -11.77
N VAL A 212 -10.09 9.64 -12.12
CA VAL A 212 -8.97 8.94 -12.78
C VAL A 212 -8.61 9.60 -14.11
N GLU A 213 -9.61 9.93 -14.94
CA GLU A 213 -9.42 10.62 -16.21
C GLU A 213 -8.74 12.00 -16.05
N LEU A 214 -9.16 12.78 -15.06
CA LEU A 214 -8.56 14.07 -14.77
C LEU A 214 -7.09 13.94 -14.34
N LEU A 215 -6.80 12.97 -13.46
CA LEU A 215 -5.43 12.67 -13.04
C LEU A 215 -4.54 12.29 -14.23
N LEU A 216 -5.03 11.46 -15.16
CA LEU A 216 -4.30 11.11 -16.38
C LEU A 216 -3.97 12.34 -17.23
N GLY A 217 -4.92 13.27 -17.38
CA GLY A 217 -4.71 14.54 -18.05
C GLY A 217 -3.64 15.39 -17.39
N ASP A 218 -3.65 15.46 -16.06
CA ASP A 218 -2.69 16.22 -15.28
C ASP A 218 -1.30 15.60 -15.29
N PHE A 219 -1.18 14.27 -15.24
CA PHE A 219 0.12 13.59 -15.40
C PHE A 219 0.75 13.90 -16.76
N LYS A 220 -0.05 13.89 -17.82
CA LYS A 220 0.39 14.30 -19.16
C LYS A 220 0.87 15.75 -19.17
N ASN A 221 0.09 16.66 -18.60
CA ASN A 221 0.41 18.09 -18.57
C ASN A 221 1.66 18.39 -17.74
N ALA A 222 1.84 17.64 -16.61
CA ALA A 222 3.03 17.72 -15.79
C ALA A 222 4.26 17.01 -16.41
N GLY A 223 4.08 16.30 -17.53
CA GLY A 223 5.15 15.58 -18.21
C GLY A 223 5.74 14.45 -17.38
N VAL A 224 4.90 13.70 -16.66
CA VAL A 224 5.34 12.53 -15.90
C VAL A 224 5.93 11.49 -16.84
N SER A 225 7.15 11.05 -16.58
CA SER A 225 7.81 10.01 -17.36
C SER A 225 7.44 8.60 -16.87
N ARG A 226 7.73 7.58 -17.67
CA ARG A 226 7.39 6.19 -17.35
C ARG A 226 8.01 5.68 -16.04
N GLU A 227 9.20 6.15 -15.69
CA GLU A 227 9.99 5.67 -14.54
C GLU A 227 9.98 6.65 -13.36
N GLU A 228 9.29 7.76 -13.49
CA GLU A 228 9.17 8.78 -12.45
C GLU A 228 8.03 8.40 -11.49
N PRO A 229 8.32 8.08 -10.22
CA PRO A 229 7.28 7.74 -9.28
C PRO A 229 6.47 8.98 -8.90
N VAL A 230 5.16 8.90 -9.08
CA VAL A 230 4.23 9.93 -8.61
C VAL A 230 4.10 9.80 -7.09
N LEU A 231 4.22 10.91 -6.35
CA LEU A 231 3.98 10.94 -4.91
C LEU A 231 2.49 11.15 -4.65
N VAL A 232 1.83 10.17 -4.05
CA VAL A 232 0.42 10.25 -3.65
C VAL A 232 0.36 10.51 -2.15
N VAL A 233 -0.24 11.63 -1.73
CA VAL A 233 -0.30 12.05 -0.31
C VAL A 233 -1.76 12.18 0.10
N GLY A 234 -2.28 11.22 0.87
CA GLY A 234 -3.68 11.24 1.24
C GLY A 234 -4.21 9.98 1.91
N GLY A 235 -5.53 9.84 1.90
CA GLY A 235 -6.29 8.72 2.42
C GLY A 235 -6.53 7.61 1.40
N GLY A 236 -7.36 6.62 1.77
CA GLY A 236 -7.65 5.44 0.95
C GLY A 236 -8.27 5.74 -0.41
N VAL A 237 -9.18 6.71 -0.49
CA VAL A 237 -9.80 7.11 -1.77
C VAL A 237 -8.75 7.58 -2.78
N LEU A 238 -7.80 8.39 -2.31
CA LEU A 238 -6.73 8.89 -3.17
C LEU A 238 -5.73 7.78 -3.53
N ALA A 239 -5.41 6.88 -2.58
CA ALA A 239 -4.59 5.71 -2.86
C ALA A 239 -5.18 4.88 -4.01
N ASP A 240 -6.47 4.59 -3.96
CA ASP A 240 -7.18 3.83 -4.97
C ASP A 240 -7.22 4.54 -6.33
N THR A 241 -7.66 5.80 -6.37
CA THR A 241 -7.89 6.52 -7.64
C THR A 241 -6.61 6.98 -8.31
N ALA A 242 -5.64 7.51 -7.54
CA ALA A 242 -4.34 7.90 -8.07
C ALA A 242 -3.48 6.67 -8.42
N GLY A 243 -3.56 5.60 -7.63
CA GLY A 243 -2.96 4.31 -7.96
C GLY A 243 -3.49 3.74 -9.26
N LEU A 244 -4.81 3.81 -9.50
CA LEU A 244 -5.43 3.39 -10.76
C LEU A 244 -5.00 4.30 -11.93
N ALA A 245 -4.92 5.60 -11.73
CA ALA A 245 -4.39 6.52 -12.73
C ALA A 245 -2.94 6.16 -13.10
N CYS A 246 -2.08 5.86 -12.11
CA CYS A 246 -0.71 5.40 -12.33
C CYS A 246 -0.66 4.04 -13.06
N ALA A 247 -1.58 3.12 -12.74
CA ALA A 247 -1.68 1.85 -13.44
C ALA A 247 -1.98 2.01 -14.94
N LEU A 248 -2.84 2.97 -15.27
CA LEU A 248 -3.25 3.24 -16.65
C LEU A 248 -2.22 4.10 -17.40
N TYR A 249 -1.60 5.07 -16.70
CA TYR A 249 -0.65 5.99 -17.31
C TYR A 249 0.63 5.24 -17.72
N HIS A 250 0.99 5.33 -18.99
CA HIS A 250 2.12 4.60 -19.60
C HIS A 250 2.15 3.08 -19.29
N ARG A 251 1.02 2.46 -18.93
CA ARG A 251 0.91 1.04 -18.55
C ARG A 251 1.78 0.71 -17.34
N ASN A 252 1.42 1.24 -16.17
CA ASN A 252 2.08 1.04 -14.88
C ASN A 252 3.24 2.01 -14.58
N THR A 253 2.97 3.32 -14.59
CA THR A 253 3.88 4.32 -13.99
C THR A 253 4.00 4.05 -12.49
N PRO A 254 5.22 4.04 -11.93
CA PRO A 254 5.39 3.81 -10.49
C PRO A 254 4.78 4.94 -9.66
N TYR A 255 4.40 4.62 -8.42
CA TYR A 255 3.99 5.63 -7.46
C TYR A 255 4.45 5.28 -6.05
N VAL A 256 4.57 6.31 -5.23
CA VAL A 256 4.87 6.23 -3.80
C VAL A 256 3.64 6.69 -3.05
N MET A 257 3.16 5.89 -2.11
CA MET A 257 2.04 6.27 -1.25
C MET A 257 2.56 6.83 0.08
N LEU A 258 2.32 8.10 0.35
CA LEU A 258 2.47 8.71 1.66
C LEU A 258 1.10 8.75 2.32
N ALA A 259 0.86 7.78 3.18
CA ALA A 259 -0.42 7.56 3.83
C ALA A 259 -0.64 8.54 4.98
N THR A 260 -1.74 9.25 4.93
CA THR A 260 -2.14 10.24 5.94
C THR A 260 -3.31 9.80 6.82
N SER A 261 -3.81 8.57 6.61
CA SER A 261 -4.82 7.93 7.44
C SER A 261 -4.45 6.49 7.75
N ILE A 262 -5.07 5.90 8.78
CA ILE A 262 -4.80 4.51 9.16
C ILE A 262 -5.13 3.56 8.00
N VAL A 263 -6.30 3.68 7.38
CA VAL A 263 -6.73 2.81 6.27
C VAL A 263 -5.74 2.90 5.11
N ALA A 264 -5.30 4.12 4.75
CA ALA A 264 -4.29 4.28 3.71
C ALA A 264 -2.94 3.65 4.11
N GLY A 265 -2.59 3.65 5.39
CA GLY A 265 -1.33 3.11 5.88
C GLY A 265 -1.29 1.59 5.93
N ILE A 266 -2.37 0.94 6.34
CA ILE A 266 -2.36 -0.50 6.64
C ILE A 266 -3.05 -1.36 5.58
N ASP A 267 -3.99 -0.80 4.82
CA ASP A 267 -4.85 -1.51 3.86
C ASP A 267 -4.65 -0.97 2.43
N ALA A 268 -5.25 0.17 2.09
CA ALA A 268 -5.31 0.67 0.72
C ALA A 268 -3.94 1.06 0.15
N GLY A 269 -3.03 1.61 0.95
CA GLY A 269 -1.70 2.04 0.49
C GLY A 269 -0.77 0.89 0.15
N PRO A 270 -0.57 -0.11 1.04
CA PRO A 270 0.25 -1.28 0.72
C PRO A 270 -0.39 -2.20 -0.31
N SER A 271 -1.71 -2.14 -0.48
CA SER A 271 -2.44 -3.02 -1.37
C SER A 271 -1.99 -2.87 -2.83
N PRO A 272 -1.85 -3.98 -3.57
CA PRO A 272 -1.67 -3.92 -5.01
C PRO A 272 -2.97 -3.58 -5.76
N ARG A 273 -4.11 -3.56 -5.08
CA ARG A 273 -5.40 -3.25 -5.68
C ARG A 273 -5.59 -1.75 -5.75
N THR A 274 -5.84 -1.24 -6.94
CA THR A 274 -6.22 0.15 -7.20
C THR A 274 -7.57 0.16 -7.89
N CYS A 275 -8.49 1.05 -7.51
CA CYS A 275 -9.85 0.97 -8.03
C CYS A 275 -10.59 2.30 -8.01
N CYS A 276 -11.73 2.30 -8.67
CA CYS A 276 -12.76 3.32 -8.51
C CYS A 276 -14.17 2.73 -8.69
N ASP A 277 -15.15 3.48 -8.22
CA ASP A 277 -16.55 3.10 -8.30
C ASP A 277 -17.13 3.34 -9.68
N GLY A 278 -18.21 2.65 -9.99
CA GLY A 278 -18.94 2.85 -11.25
C GLY A 278 -20.26 2.12 -11.30
N HIS A 279 -21.21 2.66 -12.05
CA HIS A 279 -22.52 2.05 -12.30
C HIS A 279 -23.27 1.59 -11.02
N GLY A 280 -23.11 2.35 -9.92
CA GLY A 280 -23.71 2.03 -8.63
C GLY A 280 -23.02 0.93 -7.83
N TYR A 281 -21.83 0.49 -8.26
CA TYR A 281 -21.03 -0.53 -7.56
C TYR A 281 -19.73 0.05 -7.03
N LYS A 282 -19.40 -0.27 -5.77
CA LYS A 282 -18.11 0.04 -5.18
C LYS A 282 -16.99 -0.78 -5.82
N ASN A 283 -15.86 -0.13 -6.10
CA ASN A 283 -14.64 -0.78 -6.59
C ASN A 283 -14.86 -1.63 -7.86
N LEU A 284 -15.70 -1.15 -8.78
CA LEU A 284 -16.03 -1.89 -10.01
C LEU A 284 -14.89 -1.89 -11.01
N PHE A 285 -14.23 -0.75 -11.19
CA PHE A 285 -13.09 -0.60 -12.09
C PHE A 285 -11.80 -0.65 -11.30
N GLY A 286 -10.80 -1.36 -11.80
CA GLY A 286 -9.55 -1.45 -11.07
C GLY A 286 -8.42 -2.12 -11.84
N ALA A 287 -7.25 -2.10 -11.22
CA ALA A 287 -6.05 -2.78 -11.69
C ALA A 287 -5.26 -3.32 -10.49
N TYR A 288 -4.38 -4.27 -10.75
CA TYR A 288 -3.39 -4.73 -9.77
C TYR A 288 -2.08 -4.00 -10.02
N HIS A 289 -1.83 -2.94 -9.25
CA HIS A 289 -0.68 -2.06 -9.38
C HIS A 289 -0.20 -1.59 -8.01
N ALA A 290 0.70 -2.34 -7.40
CA ALA A 290 1.27 -1.99 -6.11
C ALA A 290 2.13 -0.72 -6.18
N PRO A 291 2.12 0.14 -5.14
CA PRO A 291 3.09 1.21 -5.01
C PRO A 291 4.51 0.62 -4.92
N VAL A 292 5.50 1.39 -5.31
CA VAL A 292 6.90 1.00 -5.13
C VAL A 292 7.36 1.21 -3.69
N MET A 293 6.67 2.10 -2.97
CA MET A 293 6.84 2.33 -1.54
C MET A 293 5.54 2.84 -0.93
N THR A 294 5.21 2.34 0.25
CA THR A 294 4.18 2.91 1.12
C THR A 294 4.84 3.45 2.38
N ILE A 295 4.61 4.71 2.67
CA ILE A 295 5.12 5.40 3.85
C ILE A 295 3.93 5.75 4.74
N THR A 296 3.88 5.19 5.94
CA THR A 296 2.89 5.53 6.96
C THR A 296 3.57 6.40 8.01
N ASP A 297 3.26 7.68 7.97
CA ASP A 297 3.78 8.64 8.93
C ASP A 297 2.70 9.03 9.94
N ARG A 298 2.90 8.66 11.20
CA ARG A 298 1.96 8.94 12.29
C ARG A 298 1.78 10.43 12.56
N THR A 299 2.69 11.28 12.14
CA THR A 299 2.57 12.74 12.30
C THR A 299 1.28 13.26 11.67
N PHE A 300 0.89 12.73 10.52
CA PHE A 300 -0.35 13.11 9.85
C PHE A 300 -1.62 12.70 10.62
N PHE A 301 -1.53 11.72 11.51
CA PHE A 301 -2.69 11.29 12.29
C PHE A 301 -3.13 12.35 13.29
N ARG A 302 -2.25 13.28 13.69
CA ARG A 302 -2.57 14.38 14.62
C ARG A 302 -3.71 15.29 14.13
N SER A 303 -3.87 15.43 12.82
CA SER A 303 -4.94 16.22 12.22
C SER A 303 -6.25 15.45 12.04
N LEU A 304 -6.25 14.13 12.24
CA LEU A 304 -7.45 13.31 12.10
C LEU A 304 -8.38 13.43 13.31
N ARG A 305 -9.66 13.62 13.06
CA ARG A 305 -10.69 13.54 14.11
C ARG A 305 -10.81 12.11 14.64
N LYS A 306 -11.27 11.99 15.89
CA LYS A 306 -11.45 10.65 16.51
C LYS A 306 -12.34 9.72 15.70
N GLY A 307 -13.38 10.24 15.04
CA GLY A 307 -14.24 9.43 14.14
C GLY A 307 -13.47 8.78 13.00
N TRP A 308 -12.50 9.50 12.42
CA TRP A 308 -11.60 8.94 11.40
C TRP A 308 -10.63 7.93 11.96
N MET A 309 -10.16 8.14 13.18
CA MET A 309 -9.29 7.18 13.85
C MET A 309 -10.04 5.87 14.12
N ARG A 310 -11.29 5.93 14.65
CA ARG A 310 -12.15 4.75 14.86
C ARG A 310 -12.37 3.99 13.56
N HIS A 311 -12.71 4.70 12.49
CA HIS A 311 -12.88 4.13 11.17
C HIS A 311 -11.68 3.27 10.76
N GLY A 312 -10.45 3.77 10.93
CA GLY A 312 -9.23 3.04 10.61
C GLY A 312 -8.97 1.83 11.50
N VAL A 313 -9.33 1.92 12.80
CA VAL A 313 -9.14 0.81 13.75
C VAL A 313 -9.97 -0.42 13.36
N ALA A 314 -11.13 -0.27 12.71
CA ALA A 314 -11.92 -1.39 12.24
C ALA A 314 -11.11 -2.35 11.36
N GLU A 315 -10.28 -1.80 10.47
CA GLU A 315 -9.43 -2.60 9.58
C GLU A 315 -8.29 -3.32 10.34
N ILE A 316 -7.82 -2.74 11.44
CA ILE A 316 -6.84 -3.39 12.32
C ILE A 316 -7.49 -4.55 13.07
N ILE A 317 -8.68 -4.33 13.66
CA ILE A 317 -9.45 -5.38 14.38
C ILE A 317 -9.76 -6.54 13.42
N LYS A 318 -10.13 -6.24 12.18
CA LYS A 318 -10.38 -7.25 11.14
C LYS A 318 -9.22 -8.24 11.04
N MET A 319 -8.00 -7.75 10.89
CA MET A 319 -6.82 -8.60 10.75
C MET A 319 -6.46 -9.32 12.06
N ALA A 320 -6.63 -8.66 13.19
CA ALA A 320 -6.42 -9.24 14.51
C ALA A 320 -7.29 -10.47 14.74
N VAL A 321 -8.59 -10.37 14.41
CA VAL A 321 -9.55 -11.46 14.63
C VAL A 321 -9.28 -12.69 13.79
N VAL A 322 -8.89 -12.52 12.52
CA VAL A 322 -8.79 -13.66 11.58
C VAL A 322 -7.37 -14.09 11.26
N LYS A 323 -6.33 -13.38 11.76
CA LYS A 323 -4.95 -13.69 11.39
C LYS A 323 -3.92 -13.55 12.51
N ASP A 324 -4.14 -12.69 13.50
CA ASP A 324 -3.08 -12.36 14.48
C ASP A 324 -3.64 -12.19 15.90
N LEU A 325 -3.60 -13.28 16.68
CA LEU A 325 -4.04 -13.26 18.08
C LEU A 325 -3.22 -12.29 18.93
N ALA A 326 -1.91 -12.19 18.70
CA ALA A 326 -1.06 -11.29 19.48
C ALA A 326 -1.42 -9.80 19.22
N LEU A 327 -1.80 -9.47 17.99
CA LEU A 327 -2.36 -8.14 17.66
C LEU A 327 -3.70 -7.93 18.38
N PHE A 328 -4.56 -8.95 18.44
CA PHE A 328 -5.85 -8.87 19.12
C PHE A 328 -5.65 -8.56 20.62
N GLU A 329 -4.79 -9.30 21.28
CA GLU A 329 -4.47 -9.12 22.71
C GLU A 329 -3.82 -7.75 22.98
N LEU A 330 -2.96 -7.29 22.07
CA LEU A 330 -2.36 -5.94 22.16
C LEU A 330 -3.42 -4.83 22.02
N LEU A 331 -4.44 -5.03 21.20
CA LEU A 331 -5.58 -4.10 21.07
C LEU A 331 -6.45 -4.11 22.33
N GLU A 332 -6.73 -5.29 22.92
CA GLU A 332 -7.45 -5.39 24.20
C GLU A 332 -6.70 -4.68 25.33
N GLU A 333 -5.38 -4.87 25.42
CA GLU A 333 -4.53 -4.28 26.46
C GLU A 333 -4.40 -2.75 26.31
N THR A 334 -4.24 -2.25 25.09
CA THR A 334 -4.00 -0.83 24.85
C THR A 334 -5.31 -0.04 24.84
N GLY A 335 -6.37 -0.64 24.28
CA GLY A 335 -7.71 -0.07 24.23
C GLY A 335 -7.79 1.26 23.49
N PHE A 336 -8.76 2.08 23.90
CA PHE A 336 -9.08 3.35 23.24
C PHE A 336 -7.97 4.41 23.34
N ALA A 337 -6.96 4.21 24.18
CA ALA A 337 -5.80 5.09 24.26
C ALA A 337 -5.05 5.23 22.91
N LEU A 338 -5.15 4.24 22.03
CA LEU A 338 -4.64 4.34 20.65
C LEU A 338 -5.32 5.47 19.87
N VAL A 339 -6.65 5.58 20.00
CA VAL A 339 -7.44 6.63 19.34
C VAL A 339 -7.17 7.98 19.98
N ASP A 340 -7.17 8.05 21.32
CA ASP A 340 -6.97 9.28 22.08
C ASP A 340 -5.59 9.92 21.86
N THR A 341 -4.58 9.11 21.59
CA THR A 341 -3.19 9.56 21.37
C THR A 341 -2.76 9.53 19.92
N HIS A 342 -3.70 9.37 18.97
CA HIS A 342 -3.38 9.26 17.55
C HIS A 342 -2.27 8.23 17.28
N PHE A 343 -2.43 7.01 17.84
CA PHE A 343 -1.43 5.94 17.78
C PHE A 343 -0.06 6.34 18.33
N GLY A 344 -0.06 7.13 19.41
CA GLY A 344 1.15 7.61 20.05
C GLY A 344 1.78 8.85 19.39
N ALA A 345 1.21 9.38 18.30
CA ALA A 345 1.71 10.61 17.68
C ALA A 345 1.49 11.85 18.57
N ASP A 346 0.43 11.85 19.37
CA ASP A 346 0.04 12.98 20.24
C ASP A 346 0.18 12.61 21.72
N THR A 347 1.37 12.18 22.12
CA THR A 347 1.70 11.88 23.52
C THR A 347 3.19 11.91 23.77
N ASN A 348 3.58 12.18 25.02
CA ASN A 348 4.96 12.03 25.48
C ASN A 348 5.25 10.65 26.10
N SER A 349 4.25 9.77 26.21
CA SER A 349 4.43 8.42 26.73
C SER A 349 5.19 7.54 25.73
N ALA A 350 6.39 7.12 26.09
CA ALA A 350 7.20 6.21 25.29
C ALA A 350 6.49 4.85 25.09
N ASP A 351 5.77 4.35 26.11
CA ASP A 351 4.99 3.13 26.03
C ASP A 351 3.87 3.21 25.01
N LEU A 352 3.07 4.30 24.99
CA LEU A 352 1.99 4.46 24.01
C LEU A 352 2.52 4.65 22.59
N LYS A 353 3.67 5.32 22.42
CA LYS A 353 4.35 5.41 21.13
C LYS A 353 4.77 4.05 20.63
N GLU A 354 5.37 3.24 21.47
CA GLU A 354 5.82 1.89 21.14
C GLU A 354 4.62 0.98 20.83
N ARG A 355 3.55 1.01 21.63
CA ARG A 355 2.32 0.24 21.38
C ARG A 355 1.68 0.64 20.05
N GLY A 356 1.58 1.93 19.75
CA GLY A 356 1.08 2.43 18.47
C GLY A 356 1.88 1.90 17.28
N ASN A 357 3.22 1.91 17.37
CA ASN A 357 4.10 1.33 16.35
C ASN A 357 3.88 -0.17 16.18
N ARG A 358 3.82 -0.91 17.29
CA ARG A 358 3.62 -2.36 17.26
C ARG A 358 2.29 -2.74 16.64
N VAL A 359 1.21 -2.01 16.97
CA VAL A 359 -0.12 -2.24 16.40
C VAL A 359 -0.11 -2.01 14.89
N LEU A 360 0.42 -0.87 14.41
CA LEU A 360 0.50 -0.57 12.99
C LEU A 360 1.36 -1.60 12.24
N SER A 361 2.53 -1.93 12.77
CA SER A 361 3.44 -2.91 12.16
C SER A 361 2.82 -4.30 12.06
N ALA A 362 2.15 -4.78 13.12
CA ALA A 362 1.49 -6.07 13.13
C ALA A 362 0.31 -6.10 12.15
N ALA A 363 -0.50 -5.05 12.11
CA ALA A 363 -1.62 -4.94 11.18
C ALA A 363 -1.15 -4.95 9.72
N MET A 364 -0.15 -4.14 9.36
CA MET A 364 0.43 -4.12 8.02
C MET A 364 0.99 -5.47 7.62
N ARG A 365 1.81 -6.09 8.49
CA ARG A 365 2.38 -7.41 8.22
C ARG A 365 1.29 -8.44 7.97
N SER A 366 0.29 -8.52 8.83
CA SER A 366 -0.82 -9.47 8.71
C SER A 366 -1.60 -9.26 7.41
N TYR A 367 -1.77 -8.00 6.99
CA TYR A 367 -2.45 -7.64 5.76
C TYR A 367 -1.65 -8.05 4.53
N VAL A 368 -0.40 -7.64 4.45
CA VAL A 368 0.51 -7.95 3.34
C VAL A 368 0.71 -9.45 3.16
N GLU A 369 0.91 -10.20 4.26
CA GLU A 369 1.00 -11.66 4.22
C GLU A 369 -0.29 -12.33 3.71
N ALA A 370 -1.46 -11.76 4.02
CA ALA A 370 -2.73 -12.30 3.55
C ALA A 370 -2.99 -12.00 2.07
N GLU A 371 -2.49 -10.89 1.55
CA GLU A 371 -2.82 -10.40 0.22
C GLU A 371 -1.76 -10.74 -0.84
N TYR A 372 -0.48 -10.58 -0.52
CA TYR A 372 0.59 -10.70 -1.53
C TYR A 372 0.75 -12.13 -2.05
N GLY A 373 0.40 -13.14 -1.25
CA GLY A 373 0.35 -14.53 -1.71
C GLY A 373 -0.79 -14.84 -2.69
N ASN A 374 -1.74 -13.90 -2.88
CA ASN A 374 -2.90 -14.04 -3.74
C ASN A 374 -3.15 -12.77 -4.56
N LEU A 375 -2.09 -12.22 -5.17
CA LEU A 375 -2.03 -10.92 -5.82
C LEU A 375 -3.21 -10.65 -6.78
N TYR A 376 -3.57 -11.61 -7.62
CA TYR A 376 -4.66 -11.49 -8.59
C TYR A 376 -5.98 -12.05 -8.09
N GLU A 377 -6.11 -12.29 -6.78
CA GLU A 377 -7.31 -12.90 -6.19
C GLU A 377 -7.75 -14.18 -6.90
N THR A 378 -6.79 -15.00 -7.30
CA THR A 378 -7.02 -16.25 -8.04
C THR A 378 -7.82 -17.28 -7.25
N HIS A 379 -7.82 -17.18 -5.93
CA HIS A 379 -8.72 -17.92 -5.05
C HIS A 379 -9.45 -16.96 -4.10
N GLN A 380 -10.65 -17.34 -3.69
CA GLN A 380 -11.53 -16.47 -2.88
C GLN A 380 -11.35 -16.65 -1.36
N CYS A 381 -10.37 -17.46 -0.94
CA CYS A 381 -9.98 -17.57 0.48
C CYS A 381 -9.17 -16.35 0.91
N ARG A 382 -9.86 -15.26 1.28
CA ARG A 382 -9.28 -13.95 1.57
C ARG A 382 -9.60 -13.54 3.01
N PRO A 383 -8.69 -13.77 3.98
CA PRO A 383 -8.93 -13.41 5.39
C PRO A 383 -9.24 -11.91 5.55
N HIS A 384 -8.54 -11.05 4.80
CA HIS A 384 -8.73 -9.61 4.82
C HIS A 384 -10.13 -9.13 4.37
N ALA A 385 -10.98 -10.03 3.87
CA ALA A 385 -12.38 -9.72 3.58
C ALA A 385 -13.34 -10.01 4.77
N TYR A 386 -12.83 -10.34 5.97
CA TYR A 386 -13.65 -10.44 7.18
C TYR A 386 -14.38 -9.13 7.45
N GLY A 387 -15.66 -9.20 7.83
CA GLY A 387 -16.51 -8.03 7.97
C GLY A 387 -17.10 -7.48 6.65
N HIS A 388 -16.48 -7.81 5.50
CA HIS A 388 -16.83 -7.26 4.17
C HIS A 388 -17.75 -8.15 3.32
N THR A 389 -18.30 -9.23 3.87
CA THR A 389 -19.21 -10.10 3.11
C THR A 389 -20.57 -9.42 2.94
N TRP A 390 -21.10 -8.79 3.98
CA TRP A 390 -22.43 -8.15 3.97
C TRP A 390 -22.37 -6.63 4.01
N SER A 391 -21.32 -6.04 4.64
CA SER A 391 -21.23 -4.59 4.86
C SER A 391 -21.35 -3.75 3.59
N PRO A 392 -20.80 -4.12 2.43
CA PRO A 392 -20.95 -3.31 1.22
C PRO A 392 -22.39 -3.17 0.75
N GLY A 393 -23.27 -4.09 1.15
CA GLY A 393 -24.69 -4.05 0.77
C GLY A 393 -25.50 -3.04 1.55
N PHE A 394 -25.10 -2.71 2.76
CA PHE A 394 -25.86 -1.79 3.63
C PHE A 394 -25.11 -0.50 3.99
N GLU A 395 -23.80 -0.43 3.74
CA GLU A 395 -22.98 0.76 4.03
C GLU A 395 -23.55 2.02 3.36
N ILE A 396 -23.75 2.00 2.05
CA ILE A 396 -24.31 3.13 1.32
C ILE A 396 -25.77 3.41 1.71
N PRO A 397 -26.71 2.43 1.70
CA PRO A 397 -28.09 2.67 2.08
C PRO A 397 -28.27 3.26 3.47
N SER A 398 -27.44 2.86 4.44
CA SER A 398 -27.51 3.35 5.81
C SER A 398 -26.83 4.70 6.03
N GLY A 399 -25.95 5.12 5.10
CA GLY A 399 -25.07 6.30 5.29
C GLY A 399 -24.02 6.12 6.37
N MET A 400 -23.74 4.86 6.75
CA MET A 400 -22.71 4.55 7.73
C MET A 400 -21.30 4.83 7.18
N LEU A 401 -20.40 5.17 8.08
CA LEU A 401 -18.97 5.12 7.79
C LEU A 401 -18.54 3.67 7.58
N HIS A 402 -17.65 3.46 6.62
CA HIS A 402 -17.13 2.14 6.26
C HIS A 402 -16.68 1.31 7.46
N GLY A 403 -15.85 1.85 8.36
CA GLY A 403 -15.36 1.12 9.53
C GLY A 403 -16.47 0.68 10.49
N HIS A 404 -17.57 1.44 10.59
CA HIS A 404 -18.75 1.04 11.38
C HIS A 404 -19.54 -0.06 10.70
N ALA A 405 -19.74 0.03 9.38
CA ALA A 405 -20.38 -1.03 8.62
C ALA A 405 -19.58 -2.35 8.68
N VAL A 406 -18.24 -2.26 8.59
CA VAL A 406 -17.33 -3.40 8.78
C VAL A 406 -17.41 -3.93 10.22
N GLY A 407 -17.52 -3.07 11.22
CA GLY A 407 -17.71 -3.45 12.62
C GLY A 407 -18.98 -4.30 12.83
N CYS A 408 -20.10 -3.88 12.24
CA CYS A 408 -21.34 -4.68 12.21
C CYS A 408 -21.12 -6.04 11.54
N GLY A 409 -20.44 -6.05 10.38
CA GLY A 409 -20.13 -7.29 9.67
C GLY A 409 -19.19 -8.23 10.43
N MET A 410 -18.22 -7.67 11.17
CA MET A 410 -17.32 -8.45 12.03
C MET A 410 -18.05 -9.06 13.23
N GLY A 411 -18.85 -8.28 13.93
CA GLY A 411 -19.62 -8.74 15.07
C GLY A 411 -20.61 -9.84 14.67
N PHE A 412 -21.35 -9.64 13.58
CA PHE A 412 -22.23 -10.67 13.02
C PHE A 412 -21.46 -11.93 12.58
N GLY A 413 -20.30 -11.75 11.94
CA GLY A 413 -19.43 -12.87 11.57
C GLY A 413 -18.91 -13.66 12.75
N ALA A 414 -18.56 -13.02 13.89
CA ALA A 414 -18.20 -13.68 15.12
C ALA A 414 -19.40 -14.47 15.71
N TYR A 415 -20.61 -13.92 15.64
CA TYR A 415 -21.82 -14.60 16.04
C TYR A 415 -22.09 -15.85 15.19
N LEU A 416 -21.97 -15.74 13.86
CA LEU A 416 -22.10 -16.90 12.95
C LEU A 416 -21.04 -17.97 13.24
N SER A 417 -19.79 -17.58 13.51
CA SER A 417 -18.74 -18.53 13.91
C SER A 417 -19.09 -19.30 15.19
N TYR A 418 -19.68 -18.62 16.15
CA TYR A 418 -20.20 -19.26 17.36
C TYR A 418 -21.31 -20.25 17.05
N LEU A 419 -22.28 -19.89 16.21
CA LEU A 419 -23.35 -20.81 15.81
C LEU A 419 -22.85 -22.04 15.09
N GLN A 420 -21.76 -21.91 14.31
CA GLN A 420 -21.09 -23.03 13.64
C GLN A 420 -20.22 -23.87 14.59
N GLY A 421 -20.10 -23.50 15.87
CA GLY A 421 -19.20 -24.14 16.80
C GLY A 421 -17.71 -23.97 16.48
N TRP A 422 -17.37 -22.94 15.69
CA TRP A 422 -15.99 -22.67 15.29
C TRP A 422 -15.20 -21.91 16.35
N ILE A 423 -15.89 -21.10 17.14
CA ILE A 423 -15.35 -20.39 18.30
C ILE A 423 -16.28 -20.55 19.51
N THR A 424 -15.76 -20.31 20.69
CA THR A 424 -16.53 -20.34 21.95
C THR A 424 -17.38 -19.06 22.12
N ALA A 425 -18.35 -19.12 23.04
CA ALA A 425 -19.11 -17.93 23.43
C ALA A 425 -18.22 -16.84 24.03
N GLU A 426 -17.19 -17.23 24.78
CA GLU A 426 -16.21 -16.30 25.35
C GLU A 426 -15.42 -15.56 24.27
N GLU A 427 -14.94 -16.27 23.25
CA GLU A 427 -14.20 -15.66 22.12
C GLU A 427 -15.10 -14.72 21.30
N ARG A 428 -16.35 -15.13 21.02
CA ARG A 428 -17.35 -14.25 20.41
C ARG A 428 -17.50 -12.95 21.20
N ASP A 429 -17.70 -13.06 22.51
CA ASP A 429 -17.92 -11.92 23.39
C ASP A 429 -16.68 -11.04 23.51
N ARG A 430 -15.47 -11.61 23.47
CA ARG A 430 -14.21 -10.84 23.40
C ARG A 430 -14.15 -10.02 22.12
N ILE A 431 -14.45 -10.62 20.96
CA ILE A 431 -14.47 -9.90 19.67
C ILE A 431 -15.47 -8.77 19.71
N MET A 432 -16.71 -9.03 20.15
CA MET A 432 -17.75 -8.01 20.22
C MET A 432 -17.40 -6.88 21.20
N ARG A 433 -16.82 -7.22 22.37
CA ARG A 433 -16.34 -6.23 23.34
C ARG A 433 -15.21 -5.37 22.76
N LEU A 434 -14.25 -5.97 22.03
CA LEU A 434 -13.17 -5.20 21.41
C LEU A 434 -13.72 -4.17 20.41
N ILE A 435 -14.65 -4.58 19.53
CA ILE A 435 -15.31 -3.68 18.56
C ILE A 435 -16.03 -2.55 19.30
N SER A 436 -16.81 -2.87 20.33
CA SER A 436 -17.55 -1.89 21.13
C SER A 436 -16.65 -0.95 21.95
N ASN A 437 -15.53 -1.45 22.48
CA ASN A 437 -14.56 -0.65 23.24
C ASN A 437 -13.84 0.39 22.39
N PHE A 438 -13.71 0.14 21.09
CA PHE A 438 -13.26 1.15 20.12
C PHE A 438 -14.40 2.03 19.59
N GLU A 439 -15.58 1.97 20.23
CA GLU A 439 -16.78 2.75 19.89
C GLU A 439 -17.27 2.51 18.45
N LEU A 440 -16.90 1.38 17.84
CA LEU A 440 -17.41 0.92 16.55
C LEU A 440 -18.81 0.27 16.71
N SER A 441 -19.57 0.25 15.63
CA SER A 441 -20.90 -0.36 15.63
C SER A 441 -20.83 -1.88 15.56
N LEU A 442 -21.64 -2.54 16.39
CA LEU A 442 -22.00 -3.96 16.29
C LEU A 442 -23.33 -4.12 15.55
N TRP A 443 -24.24 -3.16 15.73
CA TRP A 443 -25.59 -3.18 15.19
C TRP A 443 -25.98 -1.83 14.60
N HIS A 444 -26.81 -1.90 13.57
CA HIS A 444 -27.49 -0.74 12.99
C HIS A 444 -28.90 -1.19 12.54
N PRO A 445 -29.95 -0.35 12.64
CA PRO A 445 -31.33 -0.71 12.24
C PRO A 445 -31.47 -1.25 10.81
N VAL A 446 -30.59 -0.87 9.89
CA VAL A 446 -30.59 -1.40 8.51
C VAL A 446 -30.43 -2.92 8.45
N LEU A 447 -29.86 -3.55 9.47
CA LEU A 447 -29.71 -5.02 9.54
C LEU A 447 -31.03 -5.75 9.83
N GLU A 448 -32.11 -5.05 10.20
CA GLU A 448 -33.46 -5.60 10.29
C GLU A 448 -34.02 -5.93 8.90
N GLU A 449 -33.50 -5.26 7.85
CA GLU A 449 -33.86 -5.54 6.47
C GLU A 449 -33.10 -6.77 5.93
N SER A 450 -33.46 -7.95 6.46
CA SER A 450 -32.76 -9.21 6.14
C SER A 450 -32.70 -9.52 4.64
N ASP A 451 -33.69 -9.10 3.86
CA ASP A 451 -33.71 -9.25 2.40
C ASP A 451 -32.61 -8.43 1.74
N LEU A 452 -32.37 -7.19 2.16
CA LEU A 452 -31.26 -6.35 1.69
C LEU A 452 -29.91 -7.02 1.97
N ILE A 453 -29.75 -7.59 3.17
CA ILE A 453 -28.53 -8.27 3.57
C ILE A 453 -28.32 -9.56 2.76
N PHE A 454 -29.40 -10.30 2.49
CA PHE A 454 -29.32 -11.52 1.69
C PHE A 454 -29.00 -11.21 0.22
N GLU A 455 -29.59 -10.16 -0.36
CA GLU A 455 -29.23 -9.71 -1.72
C GLU A 455 -27.74 -9.31 -1.82
N ALA A 456 -27.19 -8.67 -0.78
CA ALA A 456 -25.77 -8.39 -0.72
C ALA A 456 -24.93 -9.67 -0.73
N GLN A 457 -25.37 -10.69 0.03
CA GLN A 457 -24.76 -12.01 0.04
C GLN A 457 -24.78 -12.68 -1.35
N GLU A 458 -25.92 -12.64 -2.03
CA GLU A 458 -26.05 -13.23 -3.38
C GLU A 458 -25.11 -12.55 -4.38
N ARG A 459 -25.01 -11.21 -4.36
CA ARG A 459 -24.08 -10.45 -5.22
C ARG A 459 -22.61 -10.85 -4.96
N VAL A 460 -22.23 -10.98 -3.69
CA VAL A 460 -20.89 -11.41 -3.32
C VAL A 460 -20.62 -12.85 -3.77
N THR A 461 -21.58 -13.75 -3.57
CA THR A 461 -21.51 -15.14 -4.00
C THR A 461 -21.34 -15.24 -5.52
N GLN A 462 -22.11 -14.48 -6.28
CA GLN A 462 -21.97 -14.42 -7.73
C GLN A 462 -20.58 -13.92 -8.16
N LYS A 463 -20.11 -12.82 -7.55
CA LYS A 463 -18.78 -12.25 -7.81
C LYS A 463 -17.65 -13.25 -7.51
N ARG A 464 -17.86 -14.13 -6.53
CA ARG A 464 -16.89 -15.16 -6.12
C ARG A 464 -17.05 -16.51 -6.83
N GLY A 465 -17.74 -16.52 -7.95
CA GLY A 465 -17.89 -17.74 -8.79
C GLY A 465 -18.83 -18.78 -8.20
N GLY A 466 -19.84 -18.37 -7.44
CA GLY A 466 -20.88 -19.24 -6.89
C GLY A 466 -20.61 -19.75 -5.46
N ASN A 467 -19.53 -19.32 -4.83
CA ASN A 467 -19.24 -19.65 -3.42
C ASN A 467 -19.34 -18.42 -2.56
N LEU A 468 -19.99 -18.51 -1.40
CA LEU A 468 -20.06 -17.41 -0.45
C LEU A 468 -18.67 -17.06 0.09
N ALA A 469 -17.89 -18.08 0.44
CA ALA A 469 -16.53 -17.96 0.94
C ALA A 469 -16.37 -16.82 1.97
N ALA A 470 -17.33 -16.68 2.89
CA ALA A 470 -17.29 -15.64 3.92
C ALA A 470 -16.18 -15.96 4.93
N PRO A 471 -15.13 -15.14 5.04
CA PRO A 471 -14.09 -15.36 6.03
C PRO A 471 -14.63 -15.07 7.43
N LEU A 472 -14.45 -16.00 8.32
CA LEU A 472 -14.90 -15.94 9.72
C LEU A 472 -13.82 -16.53 10.65
N PRO A 473 -13.74 -16.12 11.92
CA PRO A 473 -12.82 -16.75 12.86
C PRO A 473 -13.18 -18.24 13.05
N LYS A 474 -12.18 -19.13 12.93
CA LYS A 474 -12.38 -20.57 13.04
C LYS A 474 -11.19 -21.24 13.72
N GLY A 475 -11.45 -21.95 14.81
CA GLY A 475 -10.40 -22.59 15.62
C GLY A 475 -9.75 -21.62 16.60
N GLY A 476 -10.43 -20.51 16.89
CA GLY A 476 -10.01 -19.47 17.82
C GLY A 476 -9.80 -18.11 17.14
N ILE A 477 -9.60 -17.08 17.96
CA ILE A 477 -9.20 -15.74 17.50
C ILE A 477 -7.79 -15.82 16.90
N GLY A 478 -7.56 -15.11 15.79
CA GLY A 478 -6.28 -15.12 15.07
C GLY A 478 -6.21 -16.17 13.96
N THR A 479 -7.27 -16.90 13.72
CA THR A 479 -7.34 -17.92 12.66
C THR A 479 -8.62 -17.79 11.85
N CYS A 480 -8.58 -18.19 10.57
CA CYS A 480 -9.65 -17.96 9.60
C CYS A 480 -10.18 -19.27 9.01
N GLY A 481 -11.50 -19.38 8.90
CA GLY A 481 -12.20 -20.35 8.06
C GLY A 481 -13.16 -19.63 7.10
N TYR A 482 -13.83 -20.39 6.24
CA TYR A 482 -14.71 -19.82 5.22
C TYR A 482 -16.07 -20.51 5.29
N LEU A 483 -17.12 -19.70 5.50
CA LEU A 483 -18.52 -20.15 5.44
C LEU A 483 -18.98 -20.08 3.99
N ASN A 484 -19.48 -21.20 3.45
CA ASN A 484 -19.88 -21.28 2.06
C ASN A 484 -21.40 -21.30 1.86
N GLU A 485 -22.15 -21.64 2.89
CA GLU A 485 -23.60 -21.77 2.82
C GLU A 485 -24.25 -21.03 3.99
N LEU A 486 -25.19 -20.16 3.68
CA LEU A 486 -26.08 -19.51 4.63
C LEU A 486 -27.38 -19.22 3.90
N THR A 487 -28.45 -19.93 4.26
CA THR A 487 -29.77 -19.73 3.62
C THR A 487 -30.40 -18.42 4.02
N ARG A 488 -31.41 -17.97 3.28
CA ARG A 488 -32.16 -16.74 3.60
C ARG A 488 -32.81 -16.83 4.98
N GLU A 489 -33.40 -17.98 5.28
CA GLU A 489 -34.06 -18.25 6.56
C GLU A 489 -33.05 -18.26 7.72
N ASP A 490 -31.90 -18.91 7.54
CA ASP A 490 -30.86 -18.95 8.58
C ASP A 490 -30.23 -17.57 8.81
N LEU A 491 -30.01 -16.80 7.74
CA LEU A 491 -29.54 -15.42 7.82
C LEU A 491 -30.52 -14.54 8.62
N ALA A 492 -31.81 -14.58 8.28
CA ALA A 492 -32.82 -13.78 8.95
C ALA A 492 -32.97 -14.15 10.43
N SER A 493 -32.97 -15.46 10.75
CA SER A 493 -32.99 -15.94 12.13
C SER A 493 -31.75 -15.51 12.91
N ALA A 494 -30.56 -15.67 12.31
CA ALA A 494 -29.31 -15.29 12.95
C ALA A 494 -29.23 -13.77 13.20
N LEU A 495 -29.72 -12.93 12.28
CA LEU A 495 -29.77 -11.48 12.48
C LEU A 495 -30.70 -11.09 13.64
N ALA A 496 -31.89 -11.72 13.75
CA ALA A 496 -32.82 -11.44 14.84
C ALA A 496 -32.24 -11.79 16.21
N ASP A 497 -31.57 -12.94 16.32
CA ASP A 497 -30.93 -13.37 17.57
C ASP A 497 -29.69 -12.49 17.88
N TYR A 498 -28.95 -12.10 16.85
CA TYR A 498 -27.78 -11.21 16.98
C TYR A 498 -28.18 -9.82 17.47
N GLN A 499 -29.32 -9.30 17.02
CA GLN A 499 -29.88 -8.02 17.50
C GLN A 499 -30.06 -8.06 19.02
N GLN A 500 -30.72 -9.11 19.54
CA GLN A 500 -30.93 -9.27 20.98
C GLN A 500 -29.61 -9.29 21.76
N LEU A 501 -28.58 -9.92 21.20
CA LEU A 501 -27.26 -9.93 21.81
C LEU A 501 -26.64 -8.51 21.81
N CYS A 502 -26.81 -7.75 20.73
CA CYS A 502 -26.30 -6.38 20.63
C CYS A 502 -26.98 -5.39 21.57
N GLU A 503 -28.24 -5.65 22.02
CA GLU A 503 -28.93 -4.83 23.02
C GLU A 503 -28.19 -4.79 24.37
N LEU A 504 -27.34 -5.78 24.64
CA LEU A 504 -26.50 -5.82 25.85
C LEU A 504 -25.31 -4.86 25.82
N PHE A 505 -25.02 -4.29 24.65
CA PHE A 505 -23.90 -3.37 24.44
C PHE A 505 -24.34 -1.90 24.53
N PRO A 506 -23.41 -0.96 24.80
CA PRO A 506 -23.72 0.47 24.82
C PRO A 506 -24.46 0.90 23.56
N ARG A 507 -25.46 1.78 23.71
CA ARG A 507 -26.29 2.30 22.62
C ARG A 507 -26.94 1.20 21.75
N GLN A 508 -27.23 0.06 22.36
CA GLN A 508 -27.78 -1.12 21.67
C GLN A 508 -26.91 -1.58 20.49
N GLY A 509 -25.60 -1.46 20.65
CA GLY A 509 -24.62 -1.85 19.66
C GLY A 509 -24.29 -0.79 18.60
N LEU A 510 -24.94 0.37 18.57
CA LEU A 510 -24.58 1.46 17.65
C LEU A 510 -23.29 2.16 18.15
N GLY A 511 -22.36 2.41 17.26
CA GLY A 511 -21.11 3.10 17.54
C GLY A 511 -21.26 4.61 17.77
N VAL A 512 -20.16 5.29 18.02
CA VAL A 512 -20.08 6.75 18.16
C VAL A 512 -19.71 7.37 16.81
N GLU A 513 -20.44 8.39 16.37
CA GLU A 513 -20.24 9.03 15.06
C GLU A 513 -20.25 8.00 13.91
N ALA A 514 -21.29 7.15 13.90
CA ALA A 514 -21.38 6.03 12.99
C ALA A 514 -21.72 6.42 11.54
N HIS A 515 -22.24 7.64 11.31
CA HIS A 515 -22.72 8.08 10.00
C HIS A 515 -21.83 9.16 9.37
N CYS A 516 -21.82 9.22 8.05
CA CYS A 516 -21.05 10.17 7.27
C CYS A 516 -21.27 11.63 7.69
N HIS A 517 -22.51 12.04 7.92
CA HIS A 517 -22.85 13.41 8.29
C HIS A 517 -22.33 13.82 9.68
N GLU A 518 -22.13 12.87 10.61
CA GLU A 518 -21.63 13.15 11.97
C GLU A 518 -20.17 13.57 11.96
N VAL A 519 -19.41 13.16 10.95
CA VAL A 519 -18.00 13.52 10.77
C VAL A 519 -17.78 14.54 9.65
N GLY A 520 -18.86 15.13 9.13
CA GLY A 520 -18.80 16.17 8.09
C GLY A 520 -18.58 15.65 6.68
N LEU A 521 -18.88 14.37 6.44
CA LEU A 521 -18.85 13.79 5.11
C LEU A 521 -20.23 13.82 4.45
N GLU A 522 -20.21 13.86 3.13
CA GLU A 522 -21.38 13.69 2.31
C GLU A 522 -21.76 12.21 2.21
N ASN A 523 -23.04 11.92 2.27
CA ASN A 523 -23.55 10.56 2.12
C ASN A 523 -23.74 10.22 0.64
N PRO A 524 -23.00 9.28 0.06
CA PRO A 524 -23.11 8.93 -1.35
C PRO A 524 -24.48 8.41 -1.76
N SER A 525 -25.26 7.85 -0.84
CA SER A 525 -26.62 7.38 -1.12
C SER A 525 -27.62 8.51 -1.41
N VAL A 526 -27.35 9.70 -0.86
CA VAL A 526 -28.20 10.90 -1.01
C VAL A 526 -27.73 11.75 -2.18
N THR A 527 -26.42 11.95 -2.29
CA THR A 527 -25.83 12.91 -3.21
C THR A 527 -25.31 12.27 -4.50
N GLY A 528 -25.12 10.94 -4.50
CA GLY A 528 -24.46 10.24 -5.61
C GLY A 528 -22.96 10.60 -5.73
N HIS A 529 -22.35 10.21 -6.85
CA HIS A 529 -20.99 10.62 -7.16
C HIS A 529 -20.99 12.00 -7.80
N PHE A 530 -20.16 12.90 -7.28
CA PHE A 530 -19.99 14.24 -7.82
C PHE A 530 -18.96 14.29 -8.94
N GLU A 531 -19.07 15.31 -9.80
CA GLU A 531 -17.96 15.71 -10.64
C GLU A 531 -16.80 16.16 -9.72
N PRO A 532 -15.57 15.63 -9.91
CA PRO A 532 -14.44 15.96 -9.05
C PRO A 532 -14.15 17.46 -9.08
N ILE A 533 -14.04 18.07 -7.92
CA ILE A 533 -13.66 19.47 -7.80
C ILE A 533 -12.14 19.56 -7.88
N LYS A 534 -11.65 20.03 -9.00
CA LYS A 534 -10.24 20.38 -9.18
C LYS A 534 -9.98 21.73 -8.50
N LYS A 535 -9.23 21.75 -7.41
CA LYS A 535 -8.72 23.02 -6.89
C LYS A 535 -7.53 23.45 -7.76
N PRO A 536 -7.55 24.67 -8.33
CA PRO A 536 -6.40 25.16 -9.08
C PRO A 536 -5.28 25.49 -8.10
N ALA A 537 -4.31 24.59 -8.00
CA ALA A 537 -3.08 24.89 -7.31
C ALA A 537 -1.93 24.20 -8.02
N ILE A 538 -1.44 24.85 -9.07
CA ILE A 538 -0.09 24.58 -9.55
C ILE A 538 0.80 25.56 -8.79
N ALA A 539 1.20 25.21 -7.58
CA ALA A 539 2.32 25.89 -6.95
C ALA A 539 3.59 25.31 -7.55
N THR A 540 4.09 25.92 -8.59
CA THR A 540 5.48 25.74 -9.01
C THR A 540 6.34 26.55 -8.05
N VAL A 541 6.91 25.91 -7.06
CA VAL A 541 8.01 26.51 -6.30
C VAL A 541 9.24 26.40 -7.18
N SER A 542 9.63 27.52 -7.75
CA SER A 542 10.84 27.68 -8.58
C SER A 542 12.09 27.67 -7.71
#